data_bc427cfb3b508b65aa89da92b329653e
#
_entry.id   bc427cfb3b508b65aa89da92b329653e
#
_cell.length_a   1.000
_cell.length_b   1.000
_cell.length_c   1.000
_cell.angle_alpha   90.00
_cell.angle_beta   90.00
_cell.angle_gamma   90.00
#
_symmetry.space_group_name_H-M   'P 1'
#
loop_
_entity.id
_entity.type
_entity.pdbx_description
1 polymer ?
#
loop_
_entity_poly.entity_id
_entity_poly.type
_entity_poly.pdbx_seq_one_letter_code
_entity_poly.pdbx_strand_id
1 'polypeptide(L)'
;MKTYLGIDVGSISYKFVLIDEKNQVLFWLYKRTEGNPILAIQNGFKELRKFIENHNAEIEIAGIATTGSGRYLAGVIAGADLIKNEITAHAKAISNFVPGAQTVIEIGGQDSKIIILENGVAVDFAMNLICSAGCGAFLDAQSFRLRIPVEKFGELAIKSKEPTTIGSRCSVFAESDMIHKQQIGHKIEDIVAGLCEGLARNYLGGVGRGKKINPPIVFLGGVSENLGMRKAFEKALEQKIIVPPYNTVMGALGAAILIKEMAPLKTKFRGFEISKKDIKCASFQCRGCPNQCEVIEAKIDGKIVARWGDRCAKWSNLNPV
;
A
#
# COMPACT_ATOMS: atom_id res chain seq x y z
N MET A 1 -20.63 15.13 13.25
CA MET A 1 -20.60 14.37 11.95
C MET A 1 -19.87 13.06 12.20
N LYS A 2 -20.52 11.93 11.91
CA LYS A 2 -19.90 10.61 12.01
C LYS A 2 -18.91 10.38 10.87
N THR A 3 -17.74 9.85 11.19
CA THR A 3 -16.67 9.60 10.24
C THR A 3 -16.03 8.23 10.48
N TYR A 4 -15.37 7.71 9.47
CA TYR A 4 -14.75 6.38 9.49
C TYR A 4 -13.31 6.48 9.02
N LEU A 5 -12.40 5.93 9.82
CA LEU A 5 -10.97 6.01 9.59
C LEU A 5 -10.44 4.69 9.02
N GLY A 6 -9.80 4.75 7.88
CA GLY A 6 -8.99 3.65 7.36
C GLY A 6 -7.51 3.95 7.50
N ILE A 7 -6.75 2.96 7.94
CA ILE A 7 -5.29 3.04 8.11
C ILE A 7 -4.65 1.89 7.32
N ASP A 8 -3.76 2.23 6.41
CA ASP A 8 -2.95 1.26 5.68
C ASP A 8 -1.48 1.46 6.05
N VAL A 9 -0.88 0.44 6.66
CA VAL A 9 0.53 0.45 7.03
C VAL A 9 1.27 -0.61 6.24
N GLY A 10 2.03 -0.15 5.25
CA GLY A 10 2.96 -0.97 4.49
C GLY A 10 4.39 -0.87 5.02
N SER A 11 5.31 -1.61 4.39
CA SER A 11 6.74 -1.60 4.78
C SER A 11 7.42 -0.25 4.52
N ILE A 12 7.06 0.44 3.43
CA ILE A 12 7.70 1.69 2.98
C ILE A 12 6.85 2.92 3.32
N SER A 13 5.53 2.79 3.35
CA SER A 13 4.64 3.94 3.50
C SER A 13 3.44 3.61 4.38
N TYR A 14 2.90 4.65 5.02
CA TYR A 14 1.65 4.57 5.75
C TYR A 14 0.65 5.59 5.22
N LYS A 15 -0.62 5.25 5.32
CA LYS A 15 -1.72 6.04 4.79
C LYS A 15 -2.86 6.08 5.80
N PHE A 16 -3.47 7.25 5.92
CA PHE A 16 -4.68 7.46 6.70
C PHE A 16 -5.72 8.08 5.77
N VAL A 17 -6.95 7.60 5.83
CA VAL A 17 -8.08 8.18 5.10
C VAL A 17 -9.27 8.27 6.03
N LEU A 18 -9.83 9.48 6.15
CA LEU A 18 -11.06 9.73 6.89
C LEU A 18 -12.17 10.02 5.89
N ILE A 19 -13.27 9.29 5.98
CA ILE A 19 -14.46 9.48 5.15
C ILE A 19 -15.68 9.81 6.00
N ASP A 20 -16.66 10.49 5.39
CA ASP A 20 -17.98 10.69 5.97
C ASP A 20 -18.93 9.50 5.66
N GLU A 21 -20.19 9.64 6.07
CA GLU A 21 -21.26 8.65 5.82
C GLU A 21 -21.60 8.49 4.32
N LYS A 22 -21.21 9.45 3.47
CA LYS A 22 -21.43 9.42 2.01
C LYS A 22 -20.22 8.94 1.22
N ASN A 23 -19.18 8.41 1.87
CA ASN A 23 -17.87 8.05 1.30
C ASN A 23 -17.07 9.25 0.76
N GLN A 24 -17.41 10.48 1.13
CA GLN A 24 -16.62 11.64 0.78
C GLN A 24 -15.32 11.63 1.61
N VAL A 25 -14.19 11.77 0.94
CA VAL A 25 -12.89 11.85 1.60
C VAL A 25 -12.73 13.23 2.21
N LEU A 26 -12.65 13.30 3.53
CA LEU A 26 -12.46 14.53 4.31
C LEU A 26 -10.99 14.82 4.57
N PHE A 27 -10.22 13.77 4.81
CA PHE A 27 -8.78 13.84 5.05
C PHE A 27 -8.10 12.64 4.45
N TRP A 28 -6.92 12.83 3.91
CA TRP A 28 -6.02 11.75 3.55
C TRP A 28 -4.56 12.14 3.76
N LEU A 29 -3.74 11.13 4.03
CA LEU A 29 -2.32 11.25 4.27
C LEU A 29 -1.60 10.08 3.61
N TYR A 30 -0.50 10.38 2.91
CA TYR A 30 0.46 9.40 2.42
C TYR A 30 1.86 9.86 2.81
N LYS A 31 2.57 9.09 3.62
CA LYS A 31 3.94 9.37 4.05
C LYS A 31 4.78 8.11 4.12
N ARG A 32 6.11 8.25 4.07
CA ARG A 32 7.04 7.13 4.24
C ARG A 32 7.15 6.74 5.71
N THR A 33 7.29 5.42 5.98
CA THR A 33 7.41 4.84 7.33
C THR A 33 8.81 5.07 7.94
N GLU A 34 9.80 5.30 7.09
CA GLU A 34 11.21 5.52 7.49
C GLU A 34 11.74 4.43 8.44
N GLY A 35 11.30 3.17 8.24
CA GLY A 35 11.70 2.02 9.05
C GLY A 35 11.09 1.96 10.46
N ASN A 36 10.26 2.92 10.85
CA ASN A 36 9.63 2.95 12.18
C ASN A 36 8.09 3.02 12.08
N PRO A 37 7.41 1.88 11.94
CA PRO A 37 5.96 1.85 11.78
C PRO A 37 5.19 2.36 13.00
N ILE A 38 5.72 2.22 14.21
CA ILE A 38 5.08 2.73 15.44
C ILE A 38 5.04 4.26 15.39
N LEU A 39 6.20 4.88 15.16
CA LEU A 39 6.30 6.34 15.05
C LEU A 39 5.47 6.87 13.86
N ALA A 40 5.46 6.14 12.75
CA ALA A 40 4.66 6.47 11.57
C ALA A 40 3.16 6.55 11.90
N ILE A 41 2.62 5.54 12.60
CA ILE A 41 1.22 5.52 13.06
C ILE A 41 0.94 6.67 14.03
N GLN A 42 1.83 6.91 14.99
CA GLN A 42 1.69 8.01 15.94
C GLN A 42 1.69 9.37 15.24
N ASN A 43 2.57 9.56 14.25
CA ASN A 43 2.59 10.78 13.44
C ASN A 43 1.32 10.95 12.59
N GLY A 44 0.78 9.85 12.04
CA GLY A 44 -0.51 9.85 11.35
C GLY A 44 -1.65 10.36 12.23
N PHE A 45 -1.72 9.91 13.48
CA PHE A 45 -2.70 10.39 14.45
C PHE A 45 -2.48 11.85 14.84
N LYS A 46 -1.23 12.33 14.93
CA LYS A 46 -0.95 13.77 15.17
C LYS A 46 -1.46 14.64 14.03
N GLU A 47 -1.21 14.22 12.78
CA GLU A 47 -1.69 14.98 11.61
C GLU A 47 -3.21 14.97 11.50
N LEU A 48 -3.85 13.82 11.73
CA LEU A 48 -5.31 13.71 11.73
C LEU A 48 -5.93 14.57 12.85
N ARG A 49 -5.35 14.57 14.05
CA ARG A 49 -5.79 15.44 15.15
C ARG A 49 -5.74 16.90 14.78
N LYS A 50 -4.62 17.39 14.23
CA LYS A 50 -4.48 18.77 13.76
C LYS A 50 -5.55 19.12 12.72
N PHE A 51 -5.83 18.20 11.80
CA PHE A 51 -6.89 18.40 10.82
C PHE A 51 -8.25 18.60 11.50
N ILE A 52 -8.60 17.73 12.45
CA ILE A 52 -9.89 17.80 13.18
C ILE A 52 -9.99 19.07 14.00
N GLU A 53 -8.94 19.46 14.73
CA GLU A 53 -8.90 20.67 15.54
C GLU A 53 -9.05 21.97 14.72
N ASN A 54 -8.60 21.95 13.46
CA ASN A 54 -8.72 23.06 12.52
C ASN A 54 -10.06 23.11 11.77
N HIS A 55 -10.90 22.07 11.91
CA HIS A 55 -12.21 22.03 11.29
C HIS A 55 -13.28 22.52 12.28
N ASN A 56 -14.11 23.47 11.83
CA ASN A 56 -15.21 24.02 12.65
C ASN A 56 -16.37 23.04 12.88
N ALA A 57 -16.32 21.83 12.31
CA ALA A 57 -17.33 20.81 12.50
C ALA A 57 -16.92 19.82 13.58
N GLU A 58 -17.86 19.43 14.45
CA GLU A 58 -17.66 18.36 15.41
C GLU A 58 -17.53 17.03 14.67
N ILE A 59 -16.30 16.51 14.58
CA ILE A 59 -15.96 15.26 13.89
C ILE A 59 -15.83 14.14 14.92
N GLU A 60 -16.70 13.13 14.80
CA GLU A 60 -16.68 11.91 15.61
C GLU A 60 -16.13 10.74 14.79
N ILE A 61 -15.09 10.06 15.26
CA ILE A 61 -14.62 8.80 14.67
C ILE A 61 -15.50 7.67 15.16
N ALA A 62 -16.44 7.23 14.34
CA ALA A 62 -17.41 6.19 14.63
C ALA A 62 -16.88 4.77 14.39
N GLY A 63 -15.79 4.61 13.65
CA GLY A 63 -15.16 3.32 13.41
C GLY A 63 -13.77 3.43 12.77
N ILE A 64 -12.91 2.46 13.08
CA ILE A 64 -11.55 2.37 12.54
C ILE A 64 -11.29 1.00 11.94
N ALA A 65 -10.75 0.97 10.74
CA ALA A 65 -10.22 -0.24 10.13
C ALA A 65 -8.76 -0.11 9.74
N THR A 66 -8.03 -1.23 9.80
CA THR A 66 -6.63 -1.28 9.41
C THR A 66 -6.36 -2.34 8.34
N THR A 67 -5.40 -2.05 7.45
CA THR A 67 -4.95 -2.92 6.37
C THR A 67 -3.44 -2.77 6.12
N GLY A 68 -2.92 -3.47 5.12
CA GLY A 68 -1.51 -3.50 4.80
C GLY A 68 -0.72 -4.58 5.55
N SER A 69 0.58 -4.66 5.33
CA SER A 69 1.46 -5.63 6.00
C SER A 69 1.52 -5.41 7.52
N GLY A 70 1.48 -4.14 7.97
CA GLY A 70 1.47 -3.74 9.38
C GLY A 70 0.08 -3.65 10.02
N ARG A 71 -0.97 -4.20 9.40
CA ARG A 71 -2.37 -4.05 9.84
C ARG A 71 -2.64 -4.45 11.28
N TYR A 72 -1.99 -5.51 11.78
CA TYR A 72 -2.17 -5.95 13.17
C TYR A 72 -1.58 -4.96 14.15
N LEU A 73 -0.35 -4.49 13.90
CA LEU A 73 0.30 -3.47 14.71
C LEU A 73 -0.53 -2.18 14.73
N ALA A 74 -0.95 -1.72 13.54
CA ALA A 74 -1.79 -0.52 13.43
C ALA A 74 -3.13 -0.71 14.14
N GLY A 75 -3.74 -1.91 14.03
CA GLY A 75 -4.99 -2.24 14.69
C GLY A 75 -4.89 -2.20 16.21
N VAL A 76 -3.80 -2.74 16.76
CA VAL A 76 -3.55 -2.70 18.21
C VAL A 76 -3.33 -1.27 18.70
N ILE A 77 -2.51 -0.50 17.99
CA ILE A 77 -2.22 0.90 18.36
C ILE A 77 -3.48 1.76 18.28
N ALA A 78 -4.23 1.67 17.19
CA ALA A 78 -5.42 2.47 16.97
C ALA A 78 -6.61 2.04 17.85
N GLY A 79 -6.66 0.78 18.28
CA GLY A 79 -7.88 0.15 18.79
C GLY A 79 -8.86 -0.07 17.64
N ALA A 80 -8.41 -0.73 16.54
CA ALA A 80 -9.24 -0.91 15.37
C ALA A 80 -10.42 -1.87 15.62
N ASP A 81 -11.57 -1.50 15.07
CA ASP A 81 -12.79 -2.31 15.10
C ASP A 81 -12.74 -3.42 14.05
N LEU A 82 -11.97 -3.19 12.97
CA LEU A 82 -11.83 -4.12 11.85
C LEU A 82 -10.38 -4.18 11.37
N ILE A 83 -9.87 -5.40 11.17
CA ILE A 83 -8.57 -5.65 10.53
C ILE A 83 -8.83 -6.48 9.28
N LYS A 84 -8.44 -5.99 8.10
CA LYS A 84 -8.62 -6.67 6.81
C LYS A 84 -7.33 -6.73 6.01
N ASN A 85 -7.24 -7.75 5.16
CA ASN A 85 -6.14 -7.82 4.19
C ASN A 85 -6.30 -6.74 3.09
N GLU A 86 -5.21 -6.41 2.46
CA GLU A 86 -5.15 -5.35 1.45
C GLU A 86 -5.87 -5.69 0.15
N ILE A 87 -5.99 -6.98 -0.22
CA ILE A 87 -6.72 -7.39 -1.41
C ILE A 87 -8.20 -7.01 -1.28
N THR A 88 -8.81 -7.36 -0.13
CA THR A 88 -10.20 -7.01 0.19
C THR A 88 -10.39 -5.49 0.25
N ALA A 89 -9.45 -4.77 0.86
CA ALA A 89 -9.53 -3.32 0.97
C ALA A 89 -9.45 -2.64 -0.41
N HIS A 90 -8.49 -3.00 -1.26
CA HIS A 90 -8.39 -2.46 -2.62
C HIS A 90 -9.63 -2.79 -3.46
N ALA A 91 -10.09 -4.04 -3.46
CA ALA A 91 -11.30 -4.44 -4.18
C ALA A 91 -12.51 -3.59 -3.76
N LYS A 92 -12.67 -3.37 -2.44
CA LYS A 92 -13.76 -2.55 -1.90
C LYS A 92 -13.69 -1.09 -2.35
N ALA A 93 -12.53 -0.48 -2.29
CA ALA A 93 -12.35 0.89 -2.76
C ALA A 93 -12.66 1.00 -4.27
N ILE A 94 -12.10 0.08 -5.06
CA ILE A 94 -12.27 0.13 -6.52
C ILE A 94 -13.72 -0.11 -6.93
N SER A 95 -14.45 -1.01 -6.29
CA SER A 95 -15.88 -1.22 -6.59
C SER A 95 -16.71 0.04 -6.37
N ASN A 96 -16.28 0.95 -5.49
CA ASN A 96 -16.96 2.22 -5.21
C ASN A 96 -16.49 3.37 -6.14
N PHE A 97 -15.21 3.44 -6.48
CA PHE A 97 -14.63 4.57 -7.22
C PHE A 97 -14.49 4.34 -8.72
N VAL A 98 -14.40 3.09 -9.15
CA VAL A 98 -14.35 2.70 -10.57
C VAL A 98 -15.26 1.49 -10.78
N PRO A 99 -16.59 1.70 -10.74
CA PRO A 99 -17.54 0.62 -10.97
C PRO A 99 -17.29 -0.09 -12.30
N GLY A 100 -17.36 -1.42 -12.30
CA GLY A 100 -17.10 -2.24 -13.48
C GLY A 100 -15.63 -2.55 -13.76
N ALA A 101 -14.67 -2.08 -12.95
CA ALA A 101 -13.27 -2.47 -13.08
C ALA A 101 -13.12 -4.00 -12.97
N GLN A 102 -12.31 -4.59 -13.86
CA GLN A 102 -12.07 -6.04 -13.89
C GLN A 102 -10.65 -6.40 -13.45
N THR A 103 -9.68 -5.50 -13.61
CA THR A 103 -8.30 -5.74 -13.23
C THR A 103 -7.75 -4.57 -12.43
N VAL A 104 -7.10 -4.86 -11.32
CA VAL A 104 -6.34 -3.88 -10.55
C VAL A 104 -4.87 -4.25 -10.59
N ILE A 105 -4.05 -3.36 -11.12
CA ILE A 105 -2.60 -3.37 -11.01
C ILE A 105 -2.25 -2.51 -9.81
N GLU A 106 -1.61 -3.06 -8.80
CA GLU A 106 -1.11 -2.29 -7.65
C GLU A 106 0.39 -2.49 -7.52
N ILE A 107 1.14 -1.38 -7.52
CA ILE A 107 2.58 -1.39 -7.29
C ILE A 107 2.91 -0.45 -6.15
N GLY A 108 3.23 -1.07 -5.02
CA GLY A 108 3.72 -0.41 -3.82
C GLY A 108 5.23 -0.20 -3.83
N GLY A 109 5.78 0.14 -2.64
CA GLY A 109 7.21 0.36 -2.49
C GLY A 109 8.04 -0.93 -2.55
N GLN A 110 7.62 -1.99 -1.85
CA GLN A 110 8.37 -3.26 -1.77
C GLN A 110 7.63 -4.46 -2.34
N ASP A 111 6.36 -4.34 -2.59
CA ASP A 111 5.54 -5.39 -3.17
C ASP A 111 4.74 -4.88 -4.36
N SER A 112 4.17 -5.80 -5.10
CA SER A 112 3.21 -5.51 -6.15
C SER A 112 2.17 -6.63 -6.24
N LYS A 113 0.98 -6.27 -6.69
CA LYS A 113 -0.17 -7.16 -6.73
C LYS A 113 -0.98 -6.96 -7.98
N ILE A 114 -1.54 -8.04 -8.49
CA ILE A 114 -2.65 -8.00 -9.44
C ILE A 114 -3.88 -8.58 -8.77
N ILE A 115 -5.02 -7.92 -8.93
CA ILE A 115 -6.31 -8.38 -8.41
C ILE A 115 -7.28 -8.45 -9.57
N ILE A 116 -7.90 -9.59 -9.76
CA ILE A 116 -8.97 -9.79 -10.75
C ILE A 116 -10.30 -9.66 -10.05
N LEU A 117 -11.15 -8.82 -10.59
CA LEU A 117 -12.46 -8.50 -10.03
C LEU A 117 -13.58 -9.04 -10.93
N GLU A 118 -14.59 -9.64 -10.30
CA GLU A 118 -15.87 -9.95 -10.91
C GLU A 118 -16.98 -9.33 -10.06
N ASN A 119 -17.80 -8.49 -10.67
CA ASN A 119 -18.87 -7.74 -9.97
C ASN A 119 -18.39 -7.00 -8.71
N GLY A 120 -17.19 -6.43 -8.76
CA GLY A 120 -16.60 -5.68 -7.66
C GLY A 120 -15.99 -6.54 -6.52
N VAL A 121 -15.96 -7.87 -6.68
CA VAL A 121 -15.39 -8.81 -5.72
C VAL A 121 -14.07 -9.37 -6.28
N ALA A 122 -13.05 -9.47 -5.43
CA ALA A 122 -11.79 -10.12 -5.80
C ALA A 122 -11.98 -11.64 -5.92
N VAL A 123 -11.86 -12.17 -7.14
CA VAL A 123 -11.99 -13.61 -7.43
C VAL A 123 -10.64 -14.30 -7.60
N ASP A 124 -9.60 -13.57 -7.99
CA ASP A 124 -8.25 -14.08 -8.13
C ASP A 124 -7.23 -12.96 -7.85
N PHE A 125 -6.05 -13.32 -7.39
CA PHE A 125 -4.96 -12.39 -7.19
C PHE A 125 -3.60 -13.08 -7.25
N ALA A 126 -2.55 -12.29 -7.47
CA ALA A 126 -1.17 -12.72 -7.27
C ALA A 126 -0.37 -11.56 -6.66
N MET A 127 0.71 -11.90 -5.96
CA MET A 127 1.58 -10.94 -5.29
C MET A 127 3.04 -11.26 -5.56
N ASN A 128 3.85 -10.21 -5.77
CA ASN A 128 5.29 -10.28 -5.73
C ASN A 128 5.78 -9.73 -4.38
N LEU A 129 6.28 -10.62 -3.54
CA LEU A 129 6.77 -10.29 -2.19
C LEU A 129 8.30 -10.36 -2.07
N ILE A 130 9.00 -10.83 -3.10
CA ILE A 130 10.41 -11.22 -2.98
C ILE A 130 11.31 -10.40 -3.90
N CYS A 131 10.86 -10.03 -5.10
CA CYS A 131 11.69 -9.43 -6.12
C CYS A 131 11.50 -7.91 -6.24
N SER A 132 12.53 -7.14 -5.90
CA SER A 132 12.51 -5.68 -6.02
C SER A 132 12.34 -5.18 -7.47
N ALA A 133 12.73 -5.98 -8.46
CA ALA A 133 12.58 -5.62 -9.88
C ALA A 133 11.11 -5.48 -10.35
N GLY A 134 10.15 -5.92 -9.55
CA GLY A 134 8.72 -5.80 -9.82
C GLY A 134 7.97 -4.79 -8.96
N CYS A 135 8.63 -3.91 -8.21
CA CYS A 135 8.02 -2.95 -7.31
C CYS A 135 8.68 -1.56 -7.34
N GLY A 136 8.15 -0.60 -6.58
CA GLY A 136 8.63 0.78 -6.55
C GLY A 136 10.09 0.93 -6.12
N ALA A 137 10.59 0.06 -5.25
CA ALA A 137 11.99 0.06 -4.81
C ALA A 137 12.98 -0.08 -5.98
N PHE A 138 12.58 -0.72 -7.08
CA PHE A 138 13.37 -0.76 -8.30
C PHE A 138 13.57 0.66 -8.88
N LEU A 139 12.49 1.41 -9.02
CA LEU A 139 12.56 2.79 -9.55
C LEU A 139 13.31 3.71 -8.59
N ASP A 140 13.08 3.58 -7.28
CA ASP A 140 13.81 4.34 -6.25
C ASP A 140 15.34 4.09 -6.36
N ALA A 141 15.77 2.82 -6.49
CA ALA A 141 17.18 2.47 -6.63
C ALA A 141 17.80 3.05 -7.93
N GLN A 142 17.11 2.92 -9.07
CA GLN A 142 17.61 3.45 -10.34
C GLN A 142 17.62 4.99 -10.35
N SER A 143 16.62 5.63 -9.74
CA SER A 143 16.59 7.09 -9.62
C SER A 143 17.76 7.63 -8.79
N PHE A 144 18.06 6.96 -7.69
CA PHE A 144 19.23 7.29 -6.88
C PHE A 144 20.54 7.16 -7.65
N ARG A 145 20.70 6.07 -8.43
CA ARG A 145 21.89 5.86 -9.29
C ARG A 145 22.05 6.91 -10.38
N LEU A 146 20.95 7.28 -11.01
CA LEU A 146 20.94 8.31 -12.06
C LEU A 146 21.02 9.73 -11.49
N ARG A 147 20.90 9.91 -10.17
CA ARG A 147 20.80 11.20 -9.48
C ARG A 147 19.63 12.06 -10.01
N ILE A 148 18.53 11.41 -10.32
CA ILE A 148 17.30 12.03 -10.79
C ILE A 148 16.21 11.75 -9.75
N PRO A 149 15.51 12.74 -9.20
CA PRO A 149 14.39 12.52 -8.32
C PRO A 149 13.35 11.58 -8.94
N VAL A 150 12.87 10.59 -8.19
CA VAL A 150 11.93 9.57 -8.71
C VAL A 150 10.65 10.19 -9.24
N GLU A 151 10.23 11.32 -8.69
CA GLU A 151 9.06 12.09 -9.10
C GLU A 151 9.21 12.64 -10.54
N LYS A 152 10.45 12.88 -10.99
CA LYS A 152 10.76 13.35 -12.36
C LYS A 152 10.93 12.22 -13.37
N PHE A 153 10.98 10.96 -12.90
CA PHE A 153 11.20 9.81 -13.77
C PHE A 153 10.12 9.68 -14.85
N GLY A 154 8.86 9.81 -14.45
CA GLY A 154 7.74 9.70 -15.37
C GLY A 154 7.76 10.76 -16.47
N GLU A 155 8.07 12.02 -16.10
CA GLU A 155 8.16 13.13 -17.04
C GLU A 155 9.31 12.97 -18.06
N LEU A 156 10.43 12.36 -17.63
CA LEU A 156 11.53 12.04 -18.54
C LEU A 156 11.15 10.89 -19.48
N ALA A 157 10.57 9.81 -18.94
CA ALA A 157 10.18 8.65 -19.70
C ALA A 157 9.23 8.99 -20.88
N ILE A 158 8.27 9.90 -20.65
CA ILE A 158 7.31 10.28 -21.71
C ILE A 158 7.94 11.11 -22.84
N LYS A 159 9.12 11.72 -22.62
CA LYS A 159 9.88 12.45 -23.65
C LYS A 159 10.65 11.52 -24.58
N SER A 160 10.84 10.27 -24.20
CA SER A 160 11.53 9.27 -25.01
C SER A 160 10.82 9.02 -26.33
N LYS A 161 11.62 8.98 -27.41
CA LYS A 161 11.17 8.59 -28.76
C LYS A 161 11.53 7.14 -29.07
N GLU A 162 12.64 6.65 -28.52
CA GLU A 162 13.17 5.31 -28.75
C GLU A 162 13.62 4.68 -27.41
N PRO A 163 12.68 4.12 -26.61
CA PRO A 163 13.01 3.51 -25.35
C PRO A 163 14.08 2.42 -25.49
N THR A 164 15.14 2.53 -24.69
CA THR A 164 16.24 1.56 -24.70
C THR A 164 15.80 0.25 -24.05
N THR A 165 16.09 -0.88 -24.68
CA THR A 165 15.84 -2.19 -24.06
C THR A 165 16.75 -2.38 -22.86
N ILE A 166 16.15 -2.63 -21.68
CA ILE A 166 16.85 -2.92 -20.42
C ILE A 166 16.40 -4.27 -19.89
N GLY A 167 17.36 -5.09 -19.42
CA GLY A 167 17.09 -6.34 -18.74
C GLY A 167 16.30 -6.09 -17.46
N SER A 168 15.20 -6.82 -17.23
CA SER A 168 14.25 -6.49 -16.15
C SER A 168 13.99 -7.62 -15.14
N ARG A 169 14.58 -8.81 -15.33
CA ARG A 169 14.35 -9.94 -14.41
C ARG A 169 14.99 -9.77 -13.04
N CYS A 170 16.07 -9.04 -12.96
CA CYS A 170 16.82 -8.80 -11.74
C CYS A 170 17.22 -7.32 -11.68
N SER A 171 17.00 -6.67 -10.54
CA SER A 171 17.36 -5.26 -10.34
C SER A 171 18.86 -4.99 -10.53
N VAL A 172 19.72 -5.95 -10.14
CA VAL A 172 21.18 -5.85 -10.28
C VAL A 172 21.58 -5.86 -11.76
N PHE A 173 21.03 -6.78 -12.55
CA PHE A 173 21.31 -6.83 -13.99
C PHE A 173 20.72 -5.65 -14.75
N ALA A 174 19.54 -5.18 -14.35
CA ALA A 174 18.96 -3.97 -14.91
C ALA A 174 19.85 -2.74 -14.67
N GLU A 175 20.44 -2.63 -13.48
CA GLU A 175 21.38 -1.56 -13.14
C GLU A 175 22.64 -1.62 -14.00
N SER A 176 23.24 -2.82 -14.14
CA SER A 176 24.44 -3.00 -14.98
C SER A 176 24.16 -2.67 -16.43
N ASP A 177 23.01 -3.09 -16.96
CA ASP A 177 22.60 -2.78 -18.33
C ASP A 177 22.32 -1.28 -18.52
N MET A 178 21.66 -0.65 -17.57
CA MET A 178 21.42 0.80 -17.54
C MET A 178 22.75 1.58 -17.62
N ILE A 179 23.74 1.22 -16.82
CA ILE A 179 25.07 1.86 -16.81
C ILE A 179 25.74 1.66 -18.17
N HIS A 180 25.69 0.44 -18.72
CA HIS A 180 26.23 0.16 -20.04
C HIS A 180 25.59 1.06 -21.13
N LYS A 181 24.26 1.20 -21.11
CA LYS A 181 23.54 2.08 -22.05
C LYS A 181 23.98 3.54 -21.94
N GLN A 182 24.24 4.04 -20.73
CA GLN A 182 24.81 5.36 -20.52
C GLN A 182 26.20 5.49 -21.16
N GLN A 183 27.07 4.48 -20.97
CA GLN A 183 28.45 4.49 -21.50
C GLN A 183 28.50 4.50 -23.03
N ILE A 184 27.54 3.86 -23.68
CA ILE A 184 27.46 3.85 -25.16
C ILE A 184 26.60 4.99 -25.74
N GLY A 185 26.24 5.99 -24.91
CA GLY A 185 25.66 7.25 -25.34
C GLY A 185 24.15 7.30 -25.55
N HIS A 186 23.38 6.35 -25.01
CA HIS A 186 21.92 6.48 -25.02
C HIS A 186 21.47 7.69 -24.21
N LYS A 187 20.42 8.36 -24.70
CA LYS A 187 19.84 9.50 -24.00
C LYS A 187 19.16 9.06 -22.68
N ILE A 188 19.19 9.94 -21.70
CA ILE A 188 18.66 9.63 -20.36
C ILE A 188 17.15 9.33 -20.38
N GLU A 189 16.37 10.06 -21.22
CA GLU A 189 14.95 9.83 -21.39
C GLU A 189 14.65 8.43 -21.97
N ASP A 190 15.49 7.93 -22.89
CA ASP A 190 15.33 6.61 -23.50
C ASP A 190 15.69 5.50 -22.51
N ILE A 191 16.69 5.74 -21.66
CA ILE A 191 17.06 4.83 -20.57
C ILE A 191 15.94 4.75 -19.54
N VAL A 192 15.40 5.88 -19.08
CA VAL A 192 14.33 5.92 -18.07
C VAL A 192 13.05 5.29 -18.61
N ALA A 193 12.71 5.52 -19.88
CA ALA A 193 11.59 4.85 -20.53
C ALA A 193 11.81 3.34 -20.61
N GLY A 194 13.03 2.89 -20.94
CA GLY A 194 13.41 1.48 -20.96
C GLY A 194 13.30 0.80 -19.60
N LEU A 195 13.63 1.50 -18.50
CA LEU A 195 13.44 1.02 -17.13
C LEU A 195 11.96 0.85 -16.81
N CYS A 196 11.09 1.80 -17.18
CA CYS A 196 9.65 1.69 -17.01
C CYS A 196 9.06 0.50 -17.78
N GLU A 197 9.43 0.35 -19.07
CA GLU A 197 9.02 -0.80 -19.88
C GLU A 197 9.55 -2.12 -19.32
N GLY A 198 10.77 -2.13 -18.80
CA GLY A 198 11.37 -3.27 -18.13
C GLY A 198 10.59 -3.72 -16.91
N LEU A 199 10.21 -2.77 -16.03
CA LEU A 199 9.40 -3.05 -14.84
C LEU A 199 8.03 -3.58 -15.25
N ALA A 200 7.36 -2.96 -16.23
CA ALA A 200 6.05 -3.43 -16.71
C ALA A 200 6.12 -4.86 -17.26
N ARG A 201 7.14 -5.19 -18.08
CA ARG A 201 7.37 -6.57 -18.57
C ARG A 201 7.59 -7.55 -17.42
N ASN A 202 8.42 -7.18 -16.45
CA ASN A 202 8.69 -8.04 -15.29
C ASN A 202 7.42 -8.28 -14.45
N TYR A 203 6.65 -7.24 -14.21
CA TYR A 203 5.37 -7.33 -13.50
C TYR A 203 4.39 -8.26 -14.24
N LEU A 204 4.18 -8.07 -15.53
CA LEU A 204 3.25 -8.88 -16.32
C LEU A 204 3.74 -10.33 -16.46
N GLY A 205 5.05 -10.54 -16.61
CA GLY A 205 5.65 -11.88 -16.66
C GLY A 205 5.70 -12.61 -15.31
N GLY A 206 5.62 -11.86 -14.20
CA GLY A 206 5.57 -12.38 -12.83
C GLY A 206 4.13 -12.51 -12.32
N VAL A 207 3.64 -11.47 -11.66
CA VAL A 207 2.30 -11.50 -11.01
C VAL A 207 1.15 -11.53 -12.02
N GLY A 208 1.34 -10.99 -13.22
CA GLY A 208 0.35 -11.05 -14.30
C GLY A 208 0.28 -12.39 -15.02
N ARG A 209 1.26 -13.27 -14.80
CA ARG A 209 1.35 -14.55 -15.54
C ARG A 209 0.14 -15.44 -15.27
N GLY A 210 -0.54 -15.84 -16.36
CA GLY A 210 -1.70 -16.72 -16.30
C GLY A 210 -2.98 -16.05 -15.79
N LYS A 211 -2.97 -14.72 -15.54
CA LYS A 211 -4.15 -13.97 -15.13
C LYS A 211 -4.93 -13.46 -16.35
N LYS A 212 -6.24 -13.42 -16.23
CA LYS A 212 -7.14 -12.81 -17.24
C LYS A 212 -7.17 -11.29 -17.00
N ILE A 213 -6.29 -10.56 -17.68
CA ILE A 213 -6.19 -9.11 -17.57
C ILE A 213 -7.19 -8.47 -18.53
N ASN A 214 -8.39 -8.16 -18.03
CA ASN A 214 -9.47 -7.58 -18.80
C ASN A 214 -9.68 -6.11 -18.45
N PRO A 215 -10.05 -5.25 -19.42
CA PRO A 215 -10.49 -3.88 -19.16
C PRO A 215 -11.89 -3.83 -18.52
N PRO A 216 -12.23 -2.80 -17.77
CA PRO A 216 -11.38 -1.66 -17.37
C PRO A 216 -10.25 -2.05 -16.40
N ILE A 217 -9.03 -1.57 -16.69
CA ILE A 217 -7.83 -1.84 -15.90
C ILE A 217 -7.49 -0.61 -15.07
N VAL A 218 -7.34 -0.81 -13.76
CA VAL A 218 -7.04 0.26 -12.80
C VAL A 218 -5.61 0.11 -12.29
N PHE A 219 -4.86 1.23 -12.22
CA PHE A 219 -3.51 1.25 -11.69
C PHE A 219 -3.43 2.05 -10.39
N LEU A 220 -2.92 1.42 -9.33
CA LEU A 220 -2.85 1.92 -7.96
C LEU A 220 -1.43 1.87 -7.39
N GLY A 221 -1.29 2.41 -6.20
CA GLY A 221 -0.03 2.47 -5.45
C GLY A 221 0.84 3.65 -5.86
N GLY A 222 1.92 3.89 -5.12
CA GLY A 222 2.80 5.05 -5.36
C GLY A 222 3.39 5.11 -6.77
N VAL A 223 3.63 3.95 -7.39
CA VAL A 223 4.18 3.86 -8.76
C VAL A 223 3.17 4.30 -9.82
N SER A 224 1.87 4.29 -9.53
CA SER A 224 0.84 4.76 -10.47
C SER A 224 0.91 6.28 -10.74
N GLU A 225 1.60 7.05 -9.91
CA GLU A 225 1.89 8.47 -10.18
C GLU A 225 2.91 8.68 -11.32
N ASN A 226 3.70 7.65 -11.64
CA ASN A 226 4.71 7.72 -12.68
C ASN A 226 4.09 7.59 -14.09
N LEU A 227 4.07 8.67 -14.85
CA LEU A 227 3.51 8.72 -16.20
C LEU A 227 4.18 7.74 -17.18
N GLY A 228 5.50 7.52 -17.03
CA GLY A 228 6.24 6.53 -17.82
C GLY A 228 5.75 5.10 -17.56
N MET A 229 5.43 4.78 -16.32
CA MET A 229 4.86 3.47 -15.96
C MET A 229 3.45 3.28 -16.52
N ARG A 230 2.61 4.32 -16.47
CA ARG A 230 1.26 4.28 -17.09
C ARG A 230 1.41 3.97 -18.59
N LYS A 231 2.25 4.73 -19.31
CA LYS A 231 2.52 4.53 -20.73
C LYS A 231 3.10 3.15 -21.04
N ALA A 232 4.01 2.65 -20.19
CA ALA A 232 4.60 1.32 -20.34
C ALA A 232 3.55 0.20 -20.22
N PHE A 233 2.64 0.29 -19.26
CA PHE A 233 1.53 -0.67 -19.13
C PHE A 233 0.53 -0.54 -20.28
N GLU A 234 0.15 0.67 -20.68
CA GLU A 234 -0.76 0.88 -21.82
C GLU A 234 -0.19 0.27 -23.11
N LYS A 235 1.12 0.47 -23.34
CA LYS A 235 1.83 -0.13 -24.49
C LYS A 235 1.85 -1.67 -24.40
N ALA A 236 2.18 -2.22 -23.21
CA ALA A 236 2.34 -3.65 -23.05
C ALA A 236 1.02 -4.42 -23.08
N LEU A 237 -0.08 -3.80 -22.68
CA LEU A 237 -1.41 -4.39 -22.62
C LEU A 237 -2.30 -4.02 -23.80
N GLU A 238 -1.88 -3.04 -24.63
CA GLU A 238 -2.67 -2.44 -25.72
C GLU A 238 -4.06 -1.95 -25.25
N GLN A 239 -4.11 -1.51 -23.98
CA GLN A 239 -5.32 -1.07 -23.29
C GLN A 239 -5.06 0.24 -22.54
N LYS A 240 -6.11 1.05 -22.39
CA LYS A 240 -6.05 2.24 -21.53
C LYS A 240 -6.01 1.84 -20.07
N ILE A 241 -5.21 2.57 -19.29
CA ILE A 241 -5.07 2.40 -17.85
C ILE A 241 -5.79 3.54 -17.11
N ILE A 242 -6.68 3.18 -16.21
CA ILE A 242 -7.39 4.14 -15.35
C ILE A 242 -6.57 4.35 -14.07
N VAL A 243 -6.23 5.59 -13.78
CA VAL A 243 -5.67 5.97 -12.48
C VAL A 243 -6.70 6.86 -11.79
N PRO A 244 -7.42 6.31 -10.80
CA PRO A 244 -8.48 7.05 -10.12
C PRO A 244 -7.91 8.09 -9.15
N PRO A 245 -8.71 9.07 -8.70
CA PRO A 245 -8.34 9.91 -7.57
C PRO A 245 -8.05 9.04 -6.34
N TYR A 246 -7.15 9.50 -5.47
CA TYR A 246 -6.72 8.76 -4.26
C TYR A 246 -6.02 7.41 -4.53
N ASN A 247 -5.51 7.18 -5.75
CA ASN A 247 -4.80 5.98 -6.19
C ASN A 247 -3.70 5.50 -5.23
N THR A 248 -3.04 6.42 -4.52
CA THR A 248 -1.97 6.11 -3.57
C THR A 248 -2.47 5.67 -2.20
N VAL A 249 -3.74 5.93 -1.86
CA VAL A 249 -4.32 5.65 -0.53
C VAL A 249 -5.53 4.72 -0.59
N MET A 250 -5.74 4.03 -1.72
CA MET A 250 -6.90 3.16 -1.95
C MET A 250 -7.04 2.03 -0.92
N GLY A 251 -5.94 1.47 -0.40
CA GLY A 251 -6.00 0.48 0.67
C GLY A 251 -6.65 1.04 1.94
N ALA A 252 -6.21 2.22 2.38
CA ALA A 252 -6.80 2.90 3.54
C ALA A 252 -8.26 3.31 3.27
N LEU A 253 -8.55 3.82 2.06
CA LEU A 253 -9.91 4.19 1.67
C LEU A 253 -10.86 2.99 1.69
N GLY A 254 -10.43 1.85 1.16
CA GLY A 254 -11.22 0.62 1.22
C GLY A 254 -11.45 0.12 2.64
N ALA A 255 -10.45 0.22 3.50
CA ALA A 255 -10.61 -0.09 4.92
C ALA A 255 -11.65 0.83 5.60
N ALA A 256 -11.62 2.14 5.30
CA ALA A 256 -12.61 3.10 5.81
C ALA A 256 -14.05 2.77 5.34
N ILE A 257 -14.22 2.38 4.07
CA ILE A 257 -15.53 1.98 3.54
C ILE A 257 -16.01 0.69 4.20
N LEU A 258 -15.13 -0.29 4.39
CA LEU A 258 -15.47 -1.57 5.04
C LEU A 258 -15.95 -1.36 6.47
N ILE A 259 -15.29 -0.53 7.27
CA ILE A 259 -15.72 -0.29 8.66
C ILE A 259 -17.00 0.54 8.72
N LYS A 260 -17.22 1.45 7.78
CA LYS A 260 -18.48 2.17 7.67
C LYS A 260 -19.66 1.21 7.43
N GLU A 261 -19.50 0.24 6.53
CA GLU A 261 -20.52 -0.77 6.24
C GLU A 261 -20.76 -1.74 7.40
N MET A 262 -19.72 -2.06 8.17
CA MET A 262 -19.84 -2.86 9.36
C MET A 262 -20.65 -2.14 10.46
N ALA A 263 -20.62 -0.81 10.49
CA ALA A 263 -21.35 0.08 11.39
C ALA A 263 -21.26 -0.36 12.86
N PRO A 264 -20.07 -0.32 13.50
CA PRO A 264 -19.94 -0.76 14.89
C PRO A 264 -20.81 0.08 15.82
N LEU A 265 -21.50 -0.56 16.76
CA LEU A 265 -22.32 0.12 17.76
C LEU A 265 -21.49 1.07 18.64
N LYS A 266 -20.26 0.67 18.94
CA LYS A 266 -19.29 1.45 19.70
C LYS A 266 -17.89 1.15 19.16
N THR A 267 -17.15 2.21 18.82
CA THR A 267 -15.77 2.05 18.39
C THR A 267 -14.84 1.73 19.57
N LYS A 268 -13.80 0.94 19.26
CA LYS A 268 -12.68 0.63 20.15
C LYS A 268 -11.55 1.65 20.08
N PHE A 269 -11.75 2.74 19.36
CA PHE A 269 -10.73 3.78 19.17
C PHE A 269 -10.11 4.23 20.49
N ARG A 270 -8.79 4.18 20.59
CA ARG A 270 -8.04 4.55 21.81
C ARG A 270 -7.89 6.06 22.03
N GLY A 271 -8.42 6.88 21.13
CA GLY A 271 -8.28 8.33 21.18
C GLY A 271 -6.91 8.82 20.66
N PHE A 272 -6.80 10.12 20.46
CA PHE A 272 -5.59 10.75 19.87
C PHE A 272 -4.38 10.77 20.81
N GLU A 273 -4.59 10.59 22.12
CA GLU A 273 -3.49 10.52 23.10
C GLU A 273 -2.55 9.31 22.87
N ILE A 274 -3.00 8.31 22.07
CA ILE A 274 -2.16 7.20 21.64
C ILE A 274 -0.89 7.67 20.91
N SER A 275 -0.92 8.84 20.28
CA SER A 275 0.21 9.46 19.60
C SER A 275 1.37 9.87 20.51
N LYS A 276 1.14 9.92 21.84
CA LYS A 276 2.12 10.31 22.86
C LYS A 276 2.54 9.14 23.75
N LYS A 277 1.92 7.96 23.61
CA LYS A 277 2.14 6.80 24.47
C LYS A 277 3.48 6.10 24.17
N ASP A 278 4.10 5.50 25.19
CA ASP A 278 5.23 4.59 24.98
C ASP A 278 4.72 3.25 24.46
N ILE A 279 5.03 2.96 23.20
CA ILE A 279 4.59 1.74 22.51
C ILE A 279 5.82 0.90 22.17
N LYS A 280 5.82 -0.34 22.63
CA LYS A 280 6.90 -1.30 22.38
C LYS A 280 6.33 -2.63 21.90
N CYS A 281 7.01 -3.22 20.92
CA CYS A 281 6.77 -4.59 20.49
C CYS A 281 7.98 -5.46 20.76
N ALA A 282 7.73 -6.69 21.18
CA ALA A 282 8.72 -7.74 21.32
C ALA A 282 8.16 -9.03 20.72
N SER A 283 9.02 -9.96 20.34
CA SER A 283 8.59 -11.28 19.89
C SER A 283 9.23 -12.37 20.74
N PHE A 284 8.55 -13.51 20.80
CA PHE A 284 9.09 -14.74 21.37
C PHE A 284 8.61 -15.95 20.57
N GLN A 285 9.41 -17.00 20.59
CA GLN A 285 9.08 -18.26 19.93
C GLN A 285 8.19 -19.11 20.85
N CYS A 286 7.00 -19.48 20.38
CA CYS A 286 6.13 -20.41 21.11
C CYS A 286 6.70 -21.84 21.04
N ARG A 287 6.89 -22.46 22.21
CA ARG A 287 7.42 -23.83 22.33
C ARG A 287 6.33 -24.88 22.56
N GLY A 288 5.07 -24.55 22.34
CA GLY A 288 3.92 -25.42 22.67
C GLY A 288 3.67 -26.55 21.65
N CYS A 289 4.24 -26.47 20.43
CA CYS A 289 4.08 -27.48 19.38
C CYS A 289 5.17 -27.32 18.31
N PRO A 290 5.29 -28.25 17.35
CA PRO A 290 6.30 -28.22 16.29
C PRO A 290 6.24 -26.99 15.36
N ASN A 291 5.11 -26.26 15.31
CA ASN A 291 5.00 -25.05 14.50
C ASN A 291 5.90 -23.90 14.97
N GLN A 292 6.30 -23.88 16.25
CA GLN A 292 7.21 -22.90 16.83
C GLN A 292 6.91 -21.46 16.39
N CYS A 293 5.64 -21.07 16.42
CA CYS A 293 5.19 -19.76 15.96
C CYS A 293 5.94 -18.62 16.64
N GLU A 294 6.35 -17.62 15.87
CA GLU A 294 6.80 -16.35 16.42
C GLU A 294 5.59 -15.55 16.86
N VAL A 295 5.47 -15.32 18.16
CA VAL A 295 4.38 -14.55 18.77
C VAL A 295 4.86 -13.15 19.05
N ILE A 296 4.15 -12.17 18.53
CA ILE A 296 4.44 -10.76 18.76
C ILE A 296 3.59 -10.29 19.95
N GLU A 297 4.22 -9.56 20.87
CA GLU A 297 3.59 -8.95 22.04
C GLU A 297 3.73 -7.43 21.94
N ALA A 298 2.61 -6.71 22.00
CA ALA A 298 2.60 -5.26 22.04
C ALA A 298 2.28 -4.75 23.43
N LYS A 299 3.05 -3.75 23.87
CA LYS A 299 2.87 -3.04 25.14
C LYS A 299 2.60 -1.56 24.87
N ILE A 300 1.66 -1.00 25.64
CA ILE A 300 1.40 0.44 25.70
C ILE A 300 1.60 0.86 27.17
N ASP A 301 2.49 1.83 27.42
CA ASP A 301 2.86 2.29 28.76
C ASP A 301 3.23 1.11 29.68
N GLY A 302 4.00 0.15 29.16
CA GLY A 302 4.46 -1.04 29.88
C GLY A 302 3.43 -2.17 30.04
N LYS A 303 2.16 -1.95 29.72
CA LYS A 303 1.10 -2.97 29.84
C LYS A 303 0.91 -3.72 28.53
N ILE A 304 0.81 -5.06 28.58
CA ILE A 304 0.54 -5.88 27.41
C ILE A 304 -0.91 -5.60 26.96
N VAL A 305 -1.07 -5.20 25.70
CA VAL A 305 -2.36 -4.84 25.11
C VAL A 305 -2.83 -5.82 24.04
N ALA A 306 -1.91 -6.56 23.43
CA ALA A 306 -2.25 -7.58 22.43
C ALA A 306 -1.10 -8.55 22.20
N ARG A 307 -1.44 -9.73 21.67
CA ARG A 307 -0.51 -10.70 21.08
C ARG A 307 -1.10 -11.22 19.77
N TRP A 308 -0.25 -11.53 18.81
CA TRP A 308 -0.63 -12.14 17.52
C TRP A 308 0.54 -12.92 16.92
N GLY A 309 0.29 -13.67 15.85
CA GLY A 309 1.30 -14.44 15.10
C GLY A 309 1.22 -15.94 15.32
N ASP A 310 0.46 -16.43 16.31
CA ASP A 310 0.27 -17.83 16.53
C ASP A 310 -0.84 -18.42 15.60
N ARG A 311 -0.65 -19.68 15.19
CA ARG A 311 -1.59 -20.38 14.29
C ARG A 311 -2.78 -21.02 15.02
N CYS A 312 -2.66 -21.28 16.30
CA CYS A 312 -3.66 -22.00 17.10
C CYS A 312 -4.47 -21.10 18.01
N ALA A 313 -4.29 -19.78 17.92
CA ALA A 313 -4.93 -18.76 18.74
C ALA A 313 -4.72 -18.93 20.27
N LYS A 314 -3.70 -19.68 20.69
CA LYS A 314 -3.36 -19.85 22.11
C LYS A 314 -2.99 -18.53 22.78
N TRP A 315 -2.25 -17.69 22.06
CA TRP A 315 -1.75 -16.39 22.54
C TRP A 315 -2.65 -15.24 22.11
N SER A 316 -3.19 -15.30 20.89
CA SER A 316 -4.06 -14.26 20.32
C SER A 316 -5.42 -14.18 21.00
N ASN A 317 -5.89 -15.23 21.68
CA ASN A 317 -7.12 -15.23 22.48
C ASN A 317 -6.93 -14.67 23.90
N LEU A 318 -5.72 -14.42 24.33
CA LEU A 318 -5.46 -13.70 25.56
C LEU A 318 -5.71 -12.21 25.27
N ASN A 319 -6.98 -11.83 25.19
CA ASN A 319 -7.37 -10.43 25.12
C ASN A 319 -6.97 -9.75 26.42
N PRO A 320 -5.99 -8.90 26.43
CA PRO A 320 -5.90 -7.91 27.48
C PRO A 320 -6.99 -6.88 27.21
N VAL A 321 -7.69 -6.57 28.24
CA VAL A 321 -8.72 -5.54 28.37
C VAL A 321 -8.28 -4.19 27.80
#